data_1095dfef0950d4357382315a55485e81
#
_entry.id   1095dfef0950d4357382315a55485e81
#
_cell.length_a   1.000
_cell.length_b   1.000
_cell.length_c   1.000
_cell.angle_alpha   90.00
_cell.angle_beta   90.00
_cell.angle_gamma   90.00
#
_symmetry.space_group_name_H-M   'P 1'
#
loop_
_entity.id
_entity.type
_entity.pdbx_description
1 polymer ?
#
loop_
_entity_poly.entity_id
_entity_poly.type
_entity_poly.pdbx_seq_one_letter_code
_entity_poly.pdbx_strand_id
1 'polypeptide(L)'
;EHCLIGSWGHNVHAAVKAALDRWARARLDLVDFVTKGSNPMTEHYSAVQAEVPDASDPSTMLNGRLIETLREADLIVIAGEALSHCVANTVRDIADNFGEDNVRKLLLLTDCSSPVPGFETLGSDFVADMRARGMQTATSLDFLA
;
A
#
# COMPACT_ATOMS: atom_id res chain seq x y z
N GLU A 1 -16.51 10.56 8.89
CA GLU A 1 -16.11 9.21 9.33
C GLU A 1 -16.23 8.25 8.16
N HIS A 2 -15.20 7.43 7.90
CA HIS A 2 -15.16 6.44 6.82
C HIS A 2 -14.30 5.24 7.24
N CYS A 3 -14.41 4.14 6.52
CA CYS A 3 -13.60 2.93 6.74
C CYS A 3 -13.61 2.42 8.19
N LEU A 4 -14.76 2.52 8.88
CA LEU A 4 -14.88 2.07 10.26
C LEU A 4 -14.70 0.57 10.36
N ILE A 5 -13.85 0.11 11.30
CA ILE A 5 -13.58 -1.31 11.56
C ILE A 5 -14.90 -2.06 11.82
N GLY A 6 -15.08 -3.18 11.12
CA GLY A 6 -16.31 -3.97 11.16
C GLY A 6 -17.41 -3.51 10.19
N SER A 7 -17.25 -2.36 9.53
CA SER A 7 -18.17 -1.92 8.46
C SER A 7 -17.76 -2.49 7.09
N TRP A 8 -18.69 -2.45 6.14
CA TRP A 8 -18.40 -2.80 4.74
C TRP A 8 -17.26 -1.95 4.15
N GLY A 9 -17.20 -0.67 4.46
CA GLY A 9 -16.19 0.26 3.94
C GLY A 9 -14.76 0.01 4.44
N HIS A 10 -14.58 -0.80 5.47
CA HIS A 10 -13.28 -1.23 5.96
C HIS A 10 -12.72 -2.44 5.18
N ASN A 11 -13.57 -3.16 4.47
CA ASN A 11 -13.19 -4.42 3.84
C ASN A 11 -12.61 -4.23 2.43
N VAL A 12 -11.90 -5.27 1.96
CA VAL A 12 -11.46 -5.38 0.57
C VAL A 12 -12.69 -5.45 -0.35
N HIS A 13 -12.66 -4.72 -1.46
CA HIS A 13 -13.75 -4.74 -2.44
C HIS A 13 -14.08 -6.17 -2.87
N ALA A 14 -15.37 -6.50 -2.99
CA ALA A 14 -15.85 -7.87 -3.17
C ALA A 14 -15.22 -8.60 -4.38
N ALA A 15 -15.03 -7.90 -5.52
CA ALA A 15 -14.42 -8.50 -6.72
C ALA A 15 -12.93 -8.82 -6.49
N VAL A 16 -12.19 -7.95 -5.79
CA VAL A 16 -10.79 -8.18 -5.42
C VAL A 16 -10.70 -9.33 -4.44
N LYS A 17 -11.55 -9.35 -3.41
CA LYS A 17 -11.61 -10.46 -2.44
C LYS A 17 -11.86 -11.80 -3.14
N ALA A 18 -12.79 -11.85 -4.07
CA ALA A 18 -13.05 -13.07 -4.85
C ALA A 18 -11.85 -13.51 -5.70
N ALA A 19 -11.07 -12.56 -6.24
CA ALA A 19 -9.84 -12.86 -6.97
C ALA A 19 -8.75 -13.40 -6.04
N LEU A 20 -8.56 -12.80 -4.87
CA LEU A 20 -7.63 -13.28 -3.84
C LEU A 20 -7.98 -14.70 -3.36
N ASP A 21 -9.27 -14.99 -3.15
CA ASP A 21 -9.72 -16.33 -2.75
C ASP A 21 -9.45 -17.39 -3.84
N ARG A 22 -9.63 -17.02 -5.12
CA ARG A 22 -9.26 -17.92 -6.23
C ARG A 22 -7.76 -18.16 -6.29
N TRP A 23 -6.97 -17.10 -6.13
CA TRP A 23 -5.52 -17.20 -6.09
C TRP A 23 -5.03 -18.10 -4.96
N ALA A 24 -5.51 -17.86 -3.74
CA ALA A 24 -5.13 -18.63 -2.56
C ALA A 24 -5.41 -20.13 -2.72
N ARG A 25 -6.60 -20.47 -3.26
CA ARG A 25 -6.96 -21.87 -3.55
C ARG A 25 -6.10 -22.50 -4.64
N ALA A 26 -5.80 -21.76 -5.70
CA ALA A 26 -5.01 -22.26 -6.83
C ALA A 26 -3.54 -22.48 -6.47
N ARG A 27 -3.01 -21.64 -5.57
CA ARG A 27 -1.62 -21.71 -5.12
C ARG A 27 -1.42 -22.53 -3.86
N LEU A 28 -2.50 -22.88 -3.14
CA LEU A 28 -2.45 -23.47 -1.80
C LEU A 28 -1.64 -22.58 -0.83
N ASP A 29 -1.82 -21.27 -0.96
CA ASP A 29 -1.09 -20.25 -0.21
C ASP A 29 -2.05 -19.29 0.48
N LEU A 30 -1.56 -18.49 1.42
CA LEU A 30 -2.34 -17.55 2.20
C LEU A 30 -2.12 -16.11 1.73
N VAL A 31 -3.21 -15.34 1.70
CA VAL A 31 -3.13 -13.90 1.56
C VAL A 31 -2.72 -13.32 2.92
N ASP A 32 -1.64 -12.57 2.97
CA ASP A 32 -1.22 -11.85 4.17
C ASP A 32 -2.01 -10.52 4.28
N PHE A 33 -2.72 -10.35 5.39
CA PHE A 33 -3.50 -9.16 5.68
C PHE A 33 -2.78 -8.29 6.71
N VAL A 34 -2.36 -7.11 6.28
CA VAL A 34 -1.78 -6.09 7.16
C VAL A 34 -2.87 -5.10 7.55
N THR A 35 -3.22 -5.06 8.83
CA THR A 35 -4.19 -4.10 9.37
C THR A 35 -3.51 -2.85 9.87
N LYS A 36 -4.20 -1.71 9.79
CA LYS A 36 -3.75 -0.41 10.30
C LYS A 36 -4.91 0.38 10.93
N GLY A 37 -4.60 1.44 11.68
CA GLY A 37 -5.61 2.33 12.23
C GLY A 37 -6.37 1.76 13.43
N SER A 38 -5.81 0.79 14.16
CA SER A 38 -6.43 0.22 15.36
C SER A 38 -6.27 1.09 16.61
N ASN A 39 -5.27 1.99 16.64
CA ASN A 39 -5.07 2.92 17.74
C ASN A 39 -5.79 4.24 17.44
N PRO A 40 -6.81 4.65 18.25
CA PRO A 40 -7.57 5.88 18.02
C PRO A 40 -6.81 7.16 18.38
N MET A 41 -5.61 7.04 18.98
CA MET A 41 -4.81 8.18 19.44
C MET A 41 -3.80 8.66 18.40
N THR A 42 -3.69 7.98 17.26
CA THR A 42 -2.77 8.36 16.19
C THR A 42 -3.38 8.10 14.81
N GLU A 43 -2.95 8.88 13.82
CA GLU A 43 -3.29 8.65 12.41
C GLU A 43 -2.42 7.54 11.82
N HIS A 44 -2.99 6.77 10.92
CA HIS A 44 -2.32 5.65 10.29
C HIS A 44 -2.68 5.58 8.79
N TYR A 45 -2.12 6.48 7.98
CA TYR A 45 -2.28 6.44 6.53
C TYR A 45 -1.50 5.29 5.92
N SER A 46 -0.23 5.16 6.27
CA SER A 46 0.65 4.08 5.83
C SER A 46 0.29 2.74 6.46
N ALA A 47 0.47 1.64 5.72
CA ALA A 47 0.41 0.29 6.27
C ALA A 47 1.73 -0.13 6.95
N VAL A 48 2.76 0.71 6.86
CA VAL A 48 4.10 0.41 7.38
C VAL A 48 4.27 0.90 8.80
N GLN A 49 3.77 2.09 9.10
CA GLN A 49 3.82 2.70 10.44
C GLN A 49 2.75 3.79 10.57
N ALA A 50 2.43 4.19 11.80
CA ALA A 50 1.60 5.36 12.05
C ALA A 50 2.35 6.67 11.75
N GLU A 51 1.63 7.75 11.44
CA GLU A 51 2.21 9.09 11.20
C GLU A 51 2.96 9.61 12.44
N VAL A 52 2.44 9.33 13.62
CA VAL A 52 3.10 9.59 14.90
C VAL A 52 3.03 8.31 15.73
N PRO A 53 4.09 7.48 15.72
CA PRO A 53 4.08 6.24 16.46
C PRO A 53 3.92 6.43 17.96
N ASP A 54 3.10 5.60 18.59
CA ASP A 54 2.93 5.54 20.04
C ASP A 54 3.88 4.47 20.61
N ALA A 55 4.86 4.89 21.39
CA ALA A 55 5.86 3.98 21.98
C ALA A 55 5.26 2.91 22.89
N SER A 56 4.04 3.11 23.40
CA SER A 56 3.32 2.13 24.21
C SER A 56 2.53 1.10 23.40
N ASP A 57 2.36 1.36 22.09
CA ASP A 57 1.63 0.47 21.19
C ASP A 57 2.51 0.04 19.99
N PRO A 58 3.08 -1.17 20.03
CA PRO A 58 3.92 -1.68 18.95
C PRO A 58 3.23 -1.75 17.59
N SER A 59 1.89 -1.80 17.52
CA SER A 59 1.16 -1.85 16.25
C SER A 59 1.24 -0.54 15.47
N THR A 60 1.64 0.55 16.10
CA THR A 60 1.85 1.86 15.48
C THR A 60 3.28 2.07 14.97
N MET A 61 4.21 1.21 15.40
CA MET A 61 5.62 1.30 15.04
C MET A 61 5.90 0.70 13.66
N LEU A 62 7.12 0.88 13.16
CA LEU A 62 7.57 0.35 11.88
C LEU A 62 7.32 -1.17 11.78
N ASN A 63 6.54 -1.59 10.80
CA ASN A 63 6.33 -3.00 10.47
C ASN A 63 7.55 -3.57 9.72
N GLY A 64 8.59 -3.87 10.46
CA GLY A 64 9.83 -4.41 9.91
C GLY A 64 9.64 -5.74 9.18
N ARG A 65 8.68 -6.58 9.62
CA ARG A 65 8.37 -7.85 8.94
C ARG A 65 7.86 -7.61 7.52
N LEU A 66 6.96 -6.63 7.33
CA LEU A 66 6.47 -6.28 6.00
C LEU A 66 7.63 -5.81 5.11
N ILE A 67 8.49 -4.93 5.61
CA ILE A 67 9.66 -4.43 4.88
C ILE A 67 10.59 -5.57 4.45
N GLU A 68 10.88 -6.53 5.35
CA GLU A 68 11.72 -7.69 5.01
C GLU A 68 11.06 -8.58 3.95
N THR A 69 9.76 -8.87 4.09
CA THR A 69 9.02 -9.65 3.09
C THR A 69 9.07 -8.99 1.71
N LEU A 70 8.88 -7.67 1.65
CA LEU A 70 8.94 -6.92 0.39
C LEU A 70 10.36 -6.90 -0.19
N ARG A 71 11.39 -6.86 0.66
CA ARG A 71 12.79 -6.86 0.23
C ARG A 71 13.18 -8.13 -0.51
N GLU A 72 12.59 -9.28 -0.16
CA GLU A 72 12.80 -10.57 -0.82
C GLU A 72 12.13 -10.67 -2.20
N ALA A 73 11.15 -9.83 -2.51
CA ALA A 73 10.47 -9.85 -3.79
C ALA A 73 11.36 -9.30 -4.92
N ASP A 74 11.21 -9.85 -6.13
CA ASP A 74 11.85 -9.33 -7.35
C ASP A 74 11.09 -8.14 -7.93
N LEU A 75 9.75 -8.15 -7.81
CA LEU A 75 8.84 -7.10 -8.28
C LEU A 75 7.67 -6.97 -7.30
N ILE A 76 7.33 -5.72 -6.98
CA ILE A 76 6.22 -5.38 -6.08
C ILE A 76 5.22 -4.55 -6.86
N VAL A 77 4.10 -5.17 -7.22
CA VAL A 77 3.01 -4.49 -7.93
C VAL A 77 2.08 -3.84 -6.92
N ILE A 78 1.79 -2.56 -7.11
CA ILE A 78 1.02 -1.72 -6.20
C ILE A 78 -0.27 -1.29 -6.88
N ALA A 79 -1.39 -1.47 -6.18
CA ALA A 79 -2.72 -1.00 -6.56
C ALA A 79 -3.53 -0.71 -5.30
N GLY A 80 -4.58 0.06 -5.40
CA GLY A 80 -5.51 0.32 -4.28
C GLY A 80 -5.75 1.81 -4.03
N GLU A 81 -6.39 2.11 -2.92
CA GLU A 81 -6.90 3.44 -2.59
C GLU A 81 -6.39 3.95 -1.22
N ALA A 82 -6.24 5.24 -1.09
CA ALA A 82 -6.28 6.26 -2.13
C ALA A 82 -4.87 6.67 -2.54
N LEU A 83 -4.66 6.92 -3.85
CA LEU A 83 -3.37 7.32 -4.41
C LEU A 83 -2.73 8.50 -3.69
N SER A 84 -3.55 9.51 -3.31
CA SER A 84 -3.11 10.74 -2.65
C SER A 84 -2.75 10.57 -1.16
N HIS A 85 -3.16 9.47 -0.50
CA HIS A 85 -3.03 9.29 0.95
C HIS A 85 -2.44 7.93 1.30
N CYS A 86 -3.27 6.91 1.51
CA CYS A 86 -2.80 5.62 2.02
C CYS A 86 -1.79 4.95 1.09
N VAL A 87 -2.01 4.97 -0.21
CA VAL A 87 -1.06 4.43 -1.19
C VAL A 87 0.24 5.24 -1.18
N ALA A 88 0.15 6.58 -1.27
CA ALA A 88 1.33 7.45 -1.27
C ALA A 88 2.18 7.26 -0.01
N ASN A 89 1.55 7.32 1.17
CA ASN A 89 2.29 7.20 2.44
C ASN A 89 2.87 5.79 2.63
N THR A 90 2.14 4.74 2.29
CA THR A 90 2.65 3.37 2.35
C THR A 90 3.88 3.19 1.44
N VAL A 91 3.81 3.68 0.21
CA VAL A 91 4.91 3.53 -0.75
C VAL A 91 6.13 4.36 -0.35
N ARG A 92 5.94 5.58 0.17
CA ARG A 92 7.04 6.41 0.70
C ARG A 92 7.72 5.72 1.88
N ASP A 93 6.95 5.23 2.86
CA ASP A 93 7.51 4.53 4.01
C ASP A 93 8.24 3.24 3.60
N ILE A 94 7.71 2.49 2.64
CA ILE A 94 8.42 1.34 2.06
C ILE A 94 9.76 1.83 1.51
N ALA A 95 9.77 2.81 0.62
CA ALA A 95 10.98 3.30 -0.03
C ALA A 95 12.02 3.82 0.97
N ASP A 96 11.58 4.51 2.03
CA ASP A 96 12.47 5.08 3.05
C ASP A 96 13.10 4.02 3.95
N ASN A 97 12.45 2.85 4.11
CA ASN A 97 12.92 1.75 4.96
C ASN A 97 13.44 0.53 4.18
N PHE A 98 13.40 0.58 2.89
CA PHE A 98 13.62 -0.55 1.97
C PHE A 98 15.05 -0.56 1.39
N GLY A 99 15.66 0.65 1.32
CA GLY A 99 16.92 0.93 0.62
C GLY A 99 16.69 1.40 -0.81
N GLU A 100 17.35 2.49 -1.20
CA GLU A 100 17.14 3.16 -2.49
C GLU A 100 17.29 2.22 -3.71
N ASP A 101 18.24 1.29 -3.67
CA ASP A 101 18.45 0.32 -4.76
C ASP A 101 17.24 -0.60 -4.99
N ASN A 102 16.36 -0.75 -4.01
CA ASN A 102 15.16 -1.59 -4.11
C ASN A 102 13.96 -0.81 -4.65
N VAL A 103 13.94 0.51 -4.65
CA VAL A 103 12.81 1.33 -5.12
C VAL A 103 12.42 0.98 -6.56
N ARG A 104 13.35 0.57 -7.39
CA ARG A 104 13.11 0.07 -8.77
C ARG A 104 12.25 -1.20 -8.85
N LYS A 105 12.09 -1.93 -7.73
CA LYS A 105 11.21 -3.10 -7.66
C LYS A 105 9.73 -2.72 -7.52
N LEU A 106 9.45 -1.45 -7.14
CA LEU A 106 8.09 -0.95 -6.98
C LEU A 106 7.50 -0.61 -8.36
N LEU A 107 6.31 -1.13 -8.64
CA LEU A 107 5.55 -0.83 -9.86
C LEU A 107 4.12 -0.45 -9.49
N LEU A 108 3.74 0.79 -9.73
CA LEU A 108 2.39 1.28 -9.51
C LEU A 108 1.53 1.08 -10.76
N LEU A 109 0.37 0.44 -10.59
CA LEU A 109 -0.67 0.37 -11.61
C LEU A 109 -1.53 1.64 -11.58
N THR A 110 -1.30 2.55 -12.52
CA THR A 110 -1.89 3.89 -12.51
C THR A 110 -3.38 3.92 -12.77
N ASP A 111 -3.92 2.90 -13.42
CA ASP A 111 -5.35 2.71 -13.69
C ASP A 111 -6.07 1.91 -12.57
N CYS A 112 -5.33 1.47 -11.56
CA CYS A 112 -5.84 0.72 -10.41
C CYS A 112 -5.70 1.50 -9.09
N SER A 113 -5.57 2.83 -9.17
CA SER A 113 -5.47 3.71 -8.01
C SER A 113 -5.95 5.11 -8.39
N SER A 114 -6.68 5.78 -7.50
CA SER A 114 -7.18 7.14 -7.73
C SER A 114 -6.96 8.04 -6.52
N PRO A 115 -6.76 9.37 -6.71
CA PRO A 115 -6.68 10.30 -5.61
C PRO A 115 -8.05 10.57 -4.99
N VAL A 116 -8.07 11.01 -3.75
CA VAL A 116 -9.29 11.59 -3.14
C VAL A 116 -9.65 12.87 -3.91
N PRO A 117 -10.94 13.10 -4.26
CA PRO A 117 -11.36 14.33 -4.91
C PRO A 117 -10.89 15.59 -4.16
N GLY A 118 -10.27 16.53 -4.88
CA GLY A 118 -9.66 17.74 -4.32
C GLY A 118 -8.19 17.56 -3.87
N PHE A 119 -7.65 16.35 -3.96
CA PHE A 119 -6.26 16.03 -3.61
C PHE A 119 -5.47 15.42 -4.77
N GLU A 120 -5.88 15.73 -6.00
CA GLU A 120 -5.28 15.22 -7.22
C GLU A 120 -3.79 15.57 -7.32
N THR A 121 -3.43 16.78 -6.91
CA THR A 121 -2.03 17.25 -6.88
C THR A 121 -1.17 16.39 -5.97
N LEU A 122 -1.65 16.01 -4.79
CA LEU A 122 -0.89 15.13 -3.89
C LEU A 122 -0.61 13.77 -4.53
N GLY A 123 -1.57 13.23 -5.29
CA GLY A 123 -1.39 11.98 -6.02
C GLY A 123 -0.37 12.10 -7.15
N SER A 124 -0.44 13.18 -7.95
CA SER A 124 0.49 13.42 -9.05
C SER A 124 1.92 13.70 -8.56
N ASP A 125 2.06 14.49 -7.49
CA ASP A 125 3.36 14.80 -6.88
C ASP A 125 3.99 13.52 -6.31
N PHE A 126 3.22 12.69 -5.61
CA PHE A 126 3.68 11.38 -5.15
C PHE A 126 4.23 10.53 -6.30
N VAL A 127 3.49 10.42 -7.40
CA VAL A 127 3.94 9.62 -8.57
C VAL A 127 5.22 10.21 -9.17
N ALA A 128 5.30 11.54 -9.30
CA ALA A 128 6.47 12.21 -9.83
C ALA A 128 7.72 11.99 -8.95
N ASP A 129 7.58 12.19 -7.63
CA ASP A 129 8.66 12.00 -6.66
C ASP A 129 9.17 10.55 -6.65
N MET A 130 8.26 9.58 -6.60
CA MET A 130 8.65 8.18 -6.55
C MET A 130 9.26 7.68 -7.86
N ARG A 131 8.80 8.19 -9.01
CA ARG A 131 9.46 7.92 -10.30
C ARG A 131 10.87 8.49 -10.35
N ALA A 132 11.08 9.66 -9.80
CA ALA A 132 12.43 10.25 -9.70
C ALA A 132 13.37 9.40 -8.83
N ARG A 133 12.84 8.66 -7.83
CA ARG A 133 13.56 7.67 -7.02
C ARG A 133 13.72 6.30 -7.69
N GLY A 134 13.08 6.06 -8.82
CA GLY A 134 13.22 4.82 -9.59
C GLY A 134 11.99 3.91 -9.59
N MET A 135 10.88 4.27 -8.92
CA MET A 135 9.62 3.52 -9.02
C MET A 135 9.11 3.47 -10.46
N GLN A 136 8.65 2.31 -10.88
CA GLN A 136 8.05 2.08 -12.20
C GLN A 136 6.55 2.36 -12.17
N THR A 137 5.97 2.67 -13.33
CA THR A 137 4.53 2.81 -13.51
C THR A 137 4.10 2.07 -14.77
N ALA A 138 2.92 1.44 -14.72
CA ALA A 138 2.27 0.80 -15.88
C ALA A 138 0.75 0.94 -15.75
N THR A 139 0.02 0.58 -16.79
CA THR A 139 -1.40 0.25 -16.66
C THR A 139 -1.57 -1.25 -16.41
N SER A 140 -2.72 -1.67 -15.87
CA SER A 140 -3.01 -3.10 -15.68
C SER A 140 -3.00 -3.88 -17.00
N LEU A 141 -3.41 -3.25 -18.10
CA LEU A 141 -3.41 -3.86 -19.43
C LEU A 141 -1.99 -4.04 -19.97
N ASP A 142 -1.13 -3.02 -19.83
CA ASP A 142 0.26 -3.10 -20.30
C ASP A 142 1.08 -4.12 -19.47
N PHE A 143 0.77 -4.21 -18.18
CA PHE A 143 1.46 -5.14 -17.27
C PHE A 143 1.10 -6.61 -17.54
N LEU A 144 -0.13 -6.88 -18.02
CA LEU A 144 -0.63 -8.23 -18.28
C LEU A 144 -0.44 -8.66 -19.75
N ALA A 145 0.02 -7.76 -20.62
CA ALA A 145 0.30 -8.04 -22.02
C ALA A 145 1.67 -8.72 -22.18
#